data_54bfa97ccccf92c83bcf31b59cb93947
#
_entry.id   54bfa97ccccf92c83bcf31b59cb93947
#
_cell.length_a   1.000
_cell.length_b   1.000
_cell.length_c   1.000
_cell.angle_alpha   90.00
_cell.angle_beta   90.00
_cell.angle_gamma   90.00
#
_symmetry.space_group_name_H-M   'P 1'
#
loop_
_entity.id
_entity.type
_entity.pdbx_description
1 polymer ?
#
loop_
_entity_poly.entity_id
_entity_poly.type
_entity_poly.pdbx_seq_one_letter_code
_entity_poly.pdbx_strand_id
1 'polypeptide(L)'
;MRPDQWQHRGSLHSLNGFQMFVVDEGSKDQDTILLIHGFPTASWDWHRIWPALRQQYRLVTMDMLGFGFSDKPAKHHYSIHEQADLFEALVRKLGLTRFHVLAHDYGDTVAQELLARQNAGKGAGEWLSVCFLNGGLFPETHRALLTQKLLLSPLGPLVNKLSNKRSFDRAMSKVFGPATKPDAQELADYWSLVMHNNGKHIFHNLITYMRDRRQHRERWVAAIREAKVPVALINGSADPVSGAHMVARFRELELPL
;
A
#
# COMPACT_ATOMS: atom_id res chain seq x y z
N MET A 1 14.18 11.96 6.29
CA MET A 1 13.90 11.26 7.57
C MET A 1 14.29 9.80 7.42
N ARG A 2 15.01 9.25 8.39
CA ARG A 2 15.45 7.84 8.40
C ARG A 2 14.35 6.90 8.96
N PRO A 3 14.36 5.59 8.65
CA PRO A 3 13.37 4.64 9.17
C PRO A 3 13.33 4.56 10.71
N ASP A 4 14.48 4.65 11.38
CA ASP A 4 14.55 4.68 12.84
C ASP A 4 13.85 5.91 13.44
N GLN A 5 14.02 7.07 12.82
CA GLN A 5 13.29 8.29 13.20
C GLN A 5 11.78 8.15 12.96
N TRP A 6 11.39 7.47 11.89
CA TRP A 6 9.98 7.16 11.61
C TRP A 6 9.40 6.23 12.67
N GLN A 7 10.15 5.20 13.05
CA GLN A 7 9.74 4.24 14.09
C GLN A 7 9.44 4.93 15.43
N HIS A 8 10.22 5.95 15.80
CA HIS A 8 9.98 6.72 17.04
C HIS A 8 8.72 7.59 16.99
N ARG A 9 8.11 7.80 15.82
CA ARG A 9 6.87 8.56 15.67
C ARG A 9 5.61 7.73 15.84
N GLY A 10 5.73 6.43 15.77
CA GLY A 10 4.60 5.51 15.85
C GLY A 10 4.65 4.60 17.08
N SER A 11 3.66 3.77 17.18
CA SER A 11 3.54 2.76 18.23
C SER A 11 2.89 1.48 17.71
N LEU A 12 3.08 0.37 18.43
CA LEU A 12 2.44 -0.89 18.12
C LEU A 12 1.02 -0.93 18.68
N HIS A 13 0.08 -1.31 17.85
CA HIS A 13 -1.32 -1.49 18.21
C HIS A 13 -1.73 -2.94 17.96
N SER A 14 -2.33 -3.59 18.95
CA SER A 14 -2.94 -4.90 18.74
C SER A 14 -4.24 -4.75 17.95
N LEU A 15 -4.26 -5.30 16.72
CA LEU A 15 -5.40 -5.34 15.81
C LEU A 15 -5.59 -6.76 15.30
N ASN A 16 -6.77 -7.35 15.50
CA ASN A 16 -7.13 -8.70 15.07
C ASN A 16 -6.08 -9.78 15.43
N GLY A 17 -5.39 -9.61 16.57
CA GLY A 17 -4.39 -10.55 17.08
C GLY A 17 -2.96 -10.30 16.60
N PHE A 18 -2.71 -9.29 15.78
CA PHE A 18 -1.38 -8.88 15.31
C PHE A 18 -0.92 -7.57 15.94
N GLN A 19 0.40 -7.38 16.06
CA GLN A 19 1.01 -6.13 16.45
C GLN A 19 1.30 -5.30 15.19
N MET A 20 0.53 -4.23 15.02
CA MET A 20 0.57 -3.37 13.85
C MET A 20 1.21 -2.04 14.21
N PHE A 21 2.23 -1.62 13.47
CA PHE A 21 2.87 -0.32 13.66
C PHE A 21 2.00 0.78 13.04
N VAL A 22 1.69 1.79 13.84
CA VAL A 22 0.80 2.90 13.47
C VAL A 22 1.47 4.22 13.78
N VAL A 23 1.39 5.17 12.85
CA VAL A 23 1.71 6.59 13.09
C VAL A 23 0.42 7.38 13.00
N ASP A 24 0.10 8.13 14.04
CA ASP A 24 -1.09 8.99 14.16
C ASP A 24 -0.65 10.36 14.68
N GLU A 25 -0.67 11.37 13.82
CA GLU A 25 -0.19 12.71 14.14
C GLU A 25 -1.10 13.81 13.61
N GLY A 26 -1.26 14.84 14.41
CA GLY A 26 -2.10 16.00 14.14
C GLY A 26 -3.18 16.18 15.21
N SER A 27 -3.95 17.26 15.11
CA SER A 27 -5.10 17.49 16.00
C SER A 27 -6.28 16.64 15.58
N LYS A 28 -7.05 16.17 16.55
CA LYS A 28 -8.33 15.47 16.30
C LYS A 28 -9.40 16.36 15.69
N ASP A 29 -9.22 17.68 15.77
CA ASP A 29 -10.14 18.67 15.19
C ASP A 29 -9.85 18.94 13.71
N GLN A 30 -8.73 18.44 13.18
CA GLN A 30 -8.38 18.53 11.77
C GLN A 30 -9.05 17.40 10.96
N ASP A 31 -9.32 17.67 9.69
CA ASP A 31 -9.69 16.61 8.75
C ASP A 31 -8.58 15.54 8.71
N THR A 32 -8.97 14.28 8.72
CA THR A 32 -8.03 13.17 8.78
C THR A 32 -7.76 12.61 7.39
N ILE A 33 -6.50 12.28 7.09
CA ILE A 33 -6.12 11.47 5.93
C ILE A 33 -5.61 10.11 6.45
N LEU A 34 -6.24 9.03 5.99
CA LEU A 34 -5.77 7.66 6.15
C LEU A 34 -4.88 7.32 4.97
N LEU A 35 -3.59 7.03 5.23
CA LEU A 35 -2.61 6.75 4.19
C LEU A 35 -2.28 5.25 4.17
N ILE A 36 -2.39 4.62 2.99
CA ILE A 36 -2.19 3.18 2.77
C ILE A 36 -1.00 2.99 1.83
N HIS A 37 0.11 2.45 2.33
CA HIS A 37 1.38 2.33 1.61
C HIS A 37 1.39 1.17 0.59
N GLY A 38 2.50 1.05 -0.15
CA GLY A 38 2.69 0.09 -1.22
C GLY A 38 3.60 -1.10 -0.88
N PHE A 39 3.77 -2.00 -1.87
CA PHE A 39 4.71 -3.12 -1.85
C PHE A 39 6.06 -2.69 -2.49
N PRO A 40 7.20 -3.08 -1.98
CA PRO A 40 7.44 -3.99 -0.85
C PRO A 40 7.88 -3.25 0.45
N THR A 41 7.52 -2.00 0.61
CA THR A 41 8.07 -1.08 1.60
C THR A 41 7.22 -0.96 2.87
N ALA A 42 6.88 0.24 3.31
CA ALA A 42 6.21 0.50 4.57
C ALA A 42 5.57 1.89 4.58
N SER A 43 4.86 2.25 5.62
CA SER A 43 4.32 3.60 5.84
C SER A 43 5.40 4.71 5.81
N TRP A 44 6.66 4.34 5.97
CA TRP A 44 7.80 5.26 5.81
C TRP A 44 7.83 5.92 4.41
N ASP A 45 7.24 5.33 3.40
CA ASP A 45 7.13 5.92 2.05
C ASP A 45 6.55 7.34 2.08
N TRP A 46 5.69 7.61 3.05
CA TRP A 46 5.03 8.89 3.21
C TRP A 46 5.91 10.00 3.80
N HIS A 47 7.13 9.67 4.28
CA HIS A 47 8.01 10.59 5.02
C HIS A 47 8.31 11.90 4.29
N ARG A 48 8.30 11.90 2.94
CA ARG A 48 8.60 13.09 2.13
C ARG A 48 7.44 14.08 2.09
N ILE A 49 6.21 13.59 2.02
CA ILE A 49 5.00 14.44 1.94
C ILE A 49 4.39 14.70 3.32
N TRP A 50 4.77 13.90 4.32
CA TRP A 50 4.24 13.97 5.68
C TRP A 50 4.33 15.36 6.31
N PRO A 51 5.48 16.07 6.29
CA PRO A 51 5.59 17.39 6.91
C PRO A 51 4.65 18.43 6.30
N ALA A 52 4.41 18.38 4.99
CA ALA A 52 3.52 19.31 4.30
C ALA A 52 2.05 19.02 4.62
N LEU A 53 1.63 17.76 4.52
CA LEU A 53 0.24 17.38 4.79
C LEU A 53 -0.14 17.59 6.26
N ARG A 54 0.78 17.31 7.19
CA ARG A 54 0.55 17.47 8.64
C ARG A 54 0.27 18.91 9.09
N GLN A 55 0.58 19.89 8.26
CA GLN A 55 0.26 21.31 8.58
C GLN A 55 -1.25 21.56 8.56
N GLN A 56 -2.01 20.78 7.79
CA GLN A 56 -3.44 21.00 7.56
C GLN A 56 -4.31 19.83 8.00
N TYR A 57 -3.75 18.62 8.06
CA TYR A 57 -4.49 17.37 8.30
C TYR A 57 -3.93 16.59 9.50
N ARG A 58 -4.81 15.86 10.16
CA ARG A 58 -4.38 14.73 10.98
C ARG A 58 -4.03 13.57 10.03
N LEU A 59 -2.86 12.99 10.20
CA LEU A 59 -2.38 11.92 9.34
C LEU A 59 -2.32 10.60 10.12
N VAL A 60 -2.97 9.59 9.58
CA VAL A 60 -2.97 8.24 10.14
C VAL A 60 -2.46 7.27 9.08
N THR A 61 -1.46 6.48 9.43
CA THR A 61 -0.96 5.39 8.58
C THR A 61 -0.60 4.19 9.42
N MET A 62 -0.58 3.02 8.79
CA MET A 62 -0.21 1.75 9.42
C MET A 62 0.71 0.99 8.48
N ASP A 63 1.78 0.39 9.02
CA ASP A 63 2.48 -0.65 8.28
C ASP A 63 1.57 -1.86 8.17
N MET A 64 1.25 -2.28 6.94
CA MET A 64 0.41 -3.44 6.71
C MET A 64 1.03 -4.72 7.26
N LEU A 65 0.20 -5.72 7.53
CA LEU A 65 0.69 -7.03 7.98
C LEU A 65 1.68 -7.61 6.96
N GLY A 66 2.85 -7.98 7.44
CA GLY A 66 3.95 -8.44 6.58
C GLY A 66 4.93 -7.34 6.15
N PHE A 67 4.69 -6.07 6.50
CA PHE A 67 5.50 -4.93 6.06
C PHE A 67 6.10 -4.15 7.24
N GLY A 68 7.13 -3.36 6.94
CA GLY A 68 7.71 -2.36 7.84
C GLY A 68 8.00 -2.89 9.24
N PHE A 69 7.45 -2.22 10.25
CA PHE A 69 7.61 -2.55 11.67
C PHE A 69 6.48 -3.41 12.24
N SER A 70 5.45 -3.73 11.44
CA SER A 70 4.37 -4.63 11.82
C SER A 70 4.79 -6.09 11.86
N ASP A 71 3.94 -6.95 12.44
CA ASP A 71 4.15 -8.40 12.46
C ASP A 71 4.29 -8.99 11.06
N LYS A 72 5.13 -10.04 10.96
CA LYS A 72 5.46 -10.73 9.70
C LYS A 72 5.41 -12.25 9.88
N PRO A 73 4.23 -12.84 10.15
CA PRO A 73 4.11 -14.27 10.35
C PRO A 73 4.56 -15.05 9.11
N ALA A 74 5.50 -16.01 9.31
CA ALA A 74 6.13 -16.74 8.20
C ALA A 74 5.19 -17.75 7.53
N LYS A 75 4.31 -18.38 8.30
CA LYS A 75 3.32 -19.35 7.82
C LYS A 75 1.94 -18.71 7.86
N HIS A 76 1.69 -17.81 6.92
CA HIS A 76 0.47 -17.03 6.88
C HIS A 76 -0.01 -16.82 5.44
N HIS A 77 -1.31 -16.82 5.24
CA HIS A 77 -1.93 -16.50 3.95
C HIS A 77 -2.32 -15.02 3.93
N TYR A 78 -1.44 -14.20 3.40
CA TYR A 78 -1.69 -12.77 3.24
C TYR A 78 -2.73 -12.51 2.14
N SER A 79 -3.76 -11.74 2.42
CA SER A 79 -4.77 -11.36 1.45
C SER A 79 -5.12 -9.87 1.53
N ILE A 80 -5.63 -9.33 0.43
CA ILE A 80 -6.13 -7.95 0.38
C ILE A 80 -7.30 -7.74 1.36
N HIS A 81 -8.17 -8.75 1.50
CA HIS A 81 -9.31 -8.68 2.43
C HIS A 81 -8.86 -8.56 3.88
N GLU A 82 -7.84 -9.32 4.29
CA GLU A 82 -7.29 -9.23 5.64
C GLU A 82 -6.64 -7.87 5.91
N GLN A 83 -5.89 -7.31 4.94
CA GLN A 83 -5.36 -5.96 5.08
C GLN A 83 -6.48 -4.93 5.25
N ALA A 84 -7.57 -5.06 4.48
CA ALA A 84 -8.75 -4.22 4.62
C ALA A 84 -9.40 -4.38 6.02
N ASP A 85 -9.52 -5.61 6.54
CA ASP A 85 -10.03 -5.88 7.89
C ASP A 85 -9.19 -5.19 8.97
N LEU A 86 -7.85 -5.18 8.80
CA LEU A 86 -6.92 -4.52 9.72
C LEU A 86 -7.05 -3.00 9.67
N PHE A 87 -7.22 -2.39 8.48
CA PHE A 87 -7.49 -0.96 8.37
C PHE A 87 -8.84 -0.57 8.99
N GLU A 88 -9.88 -1.36 8.80
CA GLU A 88 -11.17 -1.11 9.47
C GLU A 88 -11.07 -1.26 10.99
N ALA A 89 -10.30 -2.22 11.48
CA ALA A 89 -10.02 -2.37 12.91
C ALA A 89 -9.26 -1.15 13.45
N LEU A 90 -8.31 -0.61 12.69
CA LEU A 90 -7.61 0.62 13.05
C LEU A 90 -8.56 1.82 13.11
N VAL A 91 -9.40 2.00 12.08
CA VAL A 91 -10.40 3.08 12.00
C VAL A 91 -11.32 3.05 13.24
N ARG A 92 -11.84 1.86 13.59
CA ARG A 92 -12.68 1.69 14.78
C ARG A 92 -11.91 1.98 16.06
N LYS A 93 -10.67 1.47 16.19
CA LYS A 93 -9.84 1.65 17.39
C LYS A 93 -9.48 3.11 17.66
N LEU A 94 -9.21 3.88 16.59
CA LEU A 94 -8.88 5.30 16.71
C LEU A 94 -10.12 6.20 16.75
N GLY A 95 -11.33 5.65 16.57
CA GLY A 95 -12.58 6.40 16.52
C GLY A 95 -12.65 7.36 15.34
N LEU A 96 -12.08 6.98 14.17
CA LEU A 96 -12.14 7.81 12.98
C LEU A 96 -13.55 7.73 12.38
N THR A 97 -14.28 8.84 12.44
CA THR A 97 -15.66 8.92 11.94
C THR A 97 -15.73 9.35 10.48
N ARG A 98 -14.90 10.33 10.09
CA ARG A 98 -14.83 10.89 8.72
C ARG A 98 -13.38 11.12 8.34
N PHE A 99 -12.98 10.72 7.12
CA PHE A 99 -11.59 10.86 6.67
C PHE A 99 -11.46 10.76 5.14
N HIS A 100 -10.37 11.33 4.63
CA HIS A 100 -9.89 11.10 3.26
C HIS A 100 -9.02 9.86 3.22
N VAL A 101 -8.93 9.20 2.05
CA VAL A 101 -8.03 8.07 1.82
C VAL A 101 -7.01 8.44 0.75
N LEU A 102 -5.73 8.21 1.06
CA LEU A 102 -4.62 8.33 0.13
C LEU A 102 -3.91 6.98 0.06
N ALA A 103 -3.97 6.32 -1.07
CA ALA A 103 -3.43 4.97 -1.24
C ALA A 103 -2.34 4.95 -2.32
N HIS A 104 -1.39 4.01 -2.22
CA HIS A 104 -0.28 3.85 -3.15
C HIS A 104 -0.01 2.38 -3.46
N ASP A 105 0.18 2.02 -4.74
CA ASP A 105 0.61 0.71 -5.24
C ASP A 105 -0.26 -0.47 -4.75
N TYR A 106 0.26 -1.32 -3.86
CA TYR A 106 -0.49 -2.39 -3.18
C TYR A 106 -1.67 -1.81 -2.39
N GLY A 107 -1.43 -0.67 -1.74
CA GLY A 107 -2.43 0.05 -0.95
C GLY A 107 -3.64 0.48 -1.77
N ASP A 108 -3.47 0.77 -3.07
CA ASP A 108 -4.60 1.06 -3.96
C ASP A 108 -5.57 -0.11 -4.05
N THR A 109 -5.06 -1.34 -4.06
CA THR A 109 -5.92 -2.54 -4.08
C THR A 109 -6.65 -2.73 -2.76
N VAL A 110 -5.98 -2.45 -1.64
CA VAL A 110 -6.63 -2.45 -0.31
C VAL A 110 -7.72 -1.37 -0.25
N ALA A 111 -7.43 -0.17 -0.77
CA ALA A 111 -8.40 0.92 -0.85
C ALA A 111 -9.59 0.57 -1.76
N GLN A 112 -9.39 -0.16 -2.88
CA GLN A 112 -10.49 -0.64 -3.72
C GLN A 112 -11.42 -1.59 -2.94
N GLU A 113 -10.89 -2.52 -2.15
CA GLU A 113 -11.72 -3.40 -1.29
C GLU A 113 -12.47 -2.58 -0.22
N LEU A 114 -11.78 -1.67 0.46
CA LEU A 114 -12.39 -0.80 1.45
C LEU A 114 -13.49 0.09 0.83
N LEU A 115 -13.26 0.62 -0.39
CA LEU A 115 -14.25 1.41 -1.13
C LEU A 115 -15.48 0.55 -1.51
N ALA A 116 -15.27 -0.72 -1.90
CA ALA A 116 -16.37 -1.66 -2.15
C ALA A 116 -17.23 -1.87 -0.90
N ARG A 117 -16.61 -1.98 0.27
CA ARG A 117 -17.33 -2.07 1.56
C ARG A 117 -18.05 -0.77 1.88
N GLN A 118 -17.43 0.37 1.63
CA GLN A 118 -18.01 1.70 1.82
C GLN A 118 -19.28 1.89 0.97
N ASN A 119 -19.20 1.55 -0.33
CA ASN A 119 -20.35 1.63 -1.25
C ASN A 119 -21.51 0.73 -0.80
N ALA A 120 -21.20 -0.43 -0.22
CA ALA A 120 -22.19 -1.36 0.33
C ALA A 120 -22.75 -0.96 1.70
N GLY A 121 -22.31 0.17 2.29
CA GLY A 121 -22.72 0.61 3.63
C GLY A 121 -22.19 -0.26 4.77
N LYS A 122 -21.11 -0.99 4.54
CA LYS A 122 -20.48 -1.92 5.51
C LYS A 122 -19.09 -1.47 5.98
N GLY A 123 -18.56 -0.37 5.41
CA GLY A 123 -17.26 0.18 5.75
C GLY A 123 -17.21 0.82 7.14
N ALA A 124 -16.02 0.92 7.71
CA ALA A 124 -15.78 1.63 8.96
C ALA A 124 -15.56 3.13 8.68
N GLY A 125 -16.29 4.00 9.35
CA GLY A 125 -16.27 5.44 9.17
C GLY A 125 -16.85 5.88 7.82
N GLU A 126 -16.87 7.17 7.57
CA GLU A 126 -17.36 7.79 6.33
C GLU A 126 -16.16 8.34 5.53
N TRP A 127 -16.06 7.97 4.28
CA TRP A 127 -15.04 8.51 3.39
C TRP A 127 -15.46 9.88 2.85
N LEU A 128 -14.54 10.83 2.86
CA LEU A 128 -14.71 12.15 2.26
C LEU A 128 -14.22 12.20 0.81
N SER A 129 -13.17 11.48 0.51
CA SER A 129 -12.63 11.28 -0.85
C SER A 129 -11.61 10.14 -0.86
N VAL A 130 -11.22 9.69 -2.05
CA VAL A 130 -10.11 8.76 -2.24
C VAL A 130 -9.18 9.25 -3.36
N CYS A 131 -7.88 9.14 -3.12
CA CYS A 131 -6.85 9.40 -4.13
C CYS A 131 -5.97 8.15 -4.29
N PHE A 132 -5.89 7.63 -5.51
CA PHE A 132 -5.04 6.50 -5.89
C PHE A 132 -3.72 7.00 -6.50
N LEU A 133 -2.60 6.40 -6.07
CA LEU A 133 -1.25 6.77 -6.51
C LEU A 133 -0.52 5.56 -7.11
N ASN A 134 -0.21 5.59 -8.40
CA ASN A 134 0.63 4.59 -9.07
C ASN A 134 0.29 3.12 -8.78
N GLY A 135 -0.99 2.80 -8.60
CA GLY A 135 -1.43 1.45 -8.30
C GLY A 135 -1.81 0.62 -9.53
N GLY A 136 -1.72 -0.68 -9.37
CA GLY A 136 -2.22 -1.63 -10.38
C GLY A 136 -3.71 -1.85 -10.24
N LEU A 137 -4.54 -0.84 -10.51
CA LEU A 137 -6.01 -0.89 -10.35
C LEU A 137 -6.67 -1.96 -11.21
N PHE A 138 -6.03 -2.33 -12.32
CA PHE A 138 -6.55 -3.30 -13.29
C PHE A 138 -5.52 -4.41 -13.50
N PRO A 139 -5.85 -5.69 -13.20
CA PRO A 139 -4.91 -6.80 -13.37
C PRO A 139 -4.47 -7.00 -14.82
N GLU A 140 -5.31 -6.63 -15.80
CA GLU A 140 -5.01 -6.74 -17.23
C GLU A 140 -3.94 -5.75 -17.71
N THR A 141 -3.75 -4.64 -17.02
CA THR A 141 -2.73 -3.64 -17.37
C THR A 141 -1.42 -3.82 -16.59
N HIS A 142 -1.41 -4.65 -15.55
CA HIS A 142 -0.25 -4.84 -14.69
C HIS A 142 0.91 -5.52 -15.43
N ARG A 143 2.01 -4.79 -15.63
CA ARG A 143 3.23 -5.31 -16.29
C ARG A 143 4.22 -5.82 -15.25
N ALA A 144 3.96 -7.03 -14.74
CA ALA A 144 4.80 -7.64 -13.70
C ALA A 144 6.27 -7.76 -14.13
N LEU A 145 7.18 -7.30 -13.29
CA LEU A 145 8.62 -7.52 -13.43
C LEU A 145 8.96 -9.01 -13.36
N LEU A 146 10.08 -9.41 -13.98
CA LEU A 146 10.54 -10.82 -13.95
C LEU A 146 10.66 -11.36 -12.52
N THR A 147 11.17 -10.56 -11.60
CA THR A 147 11.28 -10.91 -10.17
C THR A 147 9.91 -11.19 -9.54
N GLN A 148 8.89 -10.39 -9.86
CA GLN A 148 7.53 -10.61 -9.38
C GLN A 148 6.94 -11.92 -9.94
N LYS A 149 7.14 -12.19 -11.24
CA LYS A 149 6.71 -13.44 -11.88
C LYS A 149 7.36 -14.67 -11.23
N LEU A 150 8.67 -14.60 -10.96
CA LEU A 150 9.42 -15.67 -10.32
C LEU A 150 8.97 -15.90 -8.87
N LEU A 151 8.76 -14.85 -8.10
CA LEU A 151 8.24 -14.94 -6.72
C LEU A 151 6.84 -15.55 -6.68
N LEU A 152 5.97 -15.26 -7.66
CA LEU A 152 4.61 -15.78 -7.75
C LEU A 152 4.54 -17.24 -8.26
N SER A 153 5.64 -17.76 -8.82
CA SER A 153 5.75 -19.14 -9.33
C SER A 153 5.93 -20.16 -8.18
N PRO A 154 5.79 -21.48 -8.45
CA PRO A 154 6.10 -22.51 -7.47
C PRO A 154 7.55 -22.46 -6.92
N LEU A 155 8.46 -21.82 -7.66
CA LEU A 155 9.85 -21.59 -7.23
C LEU A 155 9.99 -20.35 -6.32
N GLY A 156 8.91 -19.65 -6.02
CA GLY A 156 8.90 -18.44 -5.21
C GLY A 156 9.67 -18.53 -3.89
N PRO A 157 9.49 -19.58 -3.07
CA PRO A 157 10.26 -19.75 -1.83
C PRO A 157 11.78 -19.84 -2.07
N LEU A 158 12.21 -20.52 -3.12
CA LEU A 158 13.63 -20.62 -3.49
C LEU A 158 14.18 -19.28 -3.98
N VAL A 159 13.46 -18.61 -4.88
CA VAL A 159 13.81 -17.26 -5.37
C VAL A 159 13.93 -16.30 -4.19
N ASN A 160 12.98 -16.35 -3.28
CA ASN A 160 12.97 -15.52 -2.09
C ASN A 160 14.20 -15.78 -1.18
N LYS A 161 14.54 -17.06 -0.96
CA LYS A 161 15.72 -17.46 -0.18
C LYS A 161 17.02 -16.92 -0.80
N LEU A 162 17.15 -16.97 -2.12
CA LEU A 162 18.31 -16.50 -2.88
C LEU A 162 18.36 -14.97 -3.05
N SER A 163 17.26 -14.27 -2.81
CA SER A 163 17.22 -12.81 -2.88
C SER A 163 18.18 -12.18 -1.88
N ASN A 164 18.81 -11.09 -2.29
CA ASN A 164 19.75 -10.33 -1.46
C ASN A 164 19.59 -8.83 -1.73
N LYS A 165 20.30 -8.00 -0.95
CA LYS A 165 20.24 -6.54 -1.09
C LYS A 165 20.51 -6.07 -2.51
N ARG A 166 21.52 -6.63 -3.21
CA ARG A 166 21.85 -6.21 -4.59
C ARG A 166 20.70 -6.47 -5.57
N SER A 167 20.00 -7.62 -5.43
CA SER A 167 18.86 -7.96 -6.28
C SER A 167 17.65 -7.06 -5.96
N PHE A 168 17.45 -6.73 -4.69
CA PHE A 168 16.43 -5.79 -4.23
C PHE A 168 16.71 -4.37 -4.75
N ASP A 169 17.91 -3.83 -4.54
CA ASP A 169 18.31 -2.50 -5.00
C ASP A 169 18.09 -2.34 -6.51
N ARG A 170 18.46 -3.37 -7.29
CA ARG A 170 18.26 -3.38 -8.75
C ARG A 170 16.76 -3.38 -9.12
N ALA A 171 15.93 -4.12 -8.40
CA ALA A 171 14.49 -4.17 -8.64
C ALA A 171 13.82 -2.83 -8.26
N MET A 172 14.15 -2.28 -7.10
CA MET A 172 13.65 -0.99 -6.64
C MET A 172 14.02 0.14 -7.59
N SER A 173 15.30 0.23 -7.99
CA SER A 173 15.74 1.30 -8.90
C SER A 173 15.04 1.27 -10.27
N LYS A 174 14.43 0.15 -10.68
CA LYS A 174 13.72 0.04 -11.94
C LYS A 174 12.31 0.64 -11.93
N VAL A 175 11.68 0.74 -10.77
CA VAL A 175 10.31 1.28 -10.65
C VAL A 175 10.30 2.80 -10.50
N PHE A 176 11.45 3.40 -10.19
CA PHE A 176 11.58 4.86 -10.12
C PHE A 176 11.84 5.48 -11.50
N GLY A 177 11.36 6.69 -11.69
CA GLY A 177 11.63 7.48 -12.89
C GLY A 177 13.13 7.77 -13.10
N PRO A 178 13.56 8.07 -14.32
CA PRO A 178 14.99 8.27 -14.62
C PRO A 178 15.63 9.41 -13.82
N ALA A 179 14.87 10.45 -13.49
CA ALA A 179 15.33 11.62 -12.73
C ALA A 179 15.13 11.51 -11.20
N THR A 180 14.48 10.44 -10.73
CA THR A 180 14.08 10.30 -9.30
C THR A 180 14.54 8.99 -8.70
N LYS A 181 15.59 8.39 -9.23
CA LYS A 181 16.13 7.13 -8.72
C LYS A 181 16.58 7.29 -7.26
N PRO A 182 16.31 6.28 -6.41
CA PRO A 182 16.77 6.29 -5.04
C PRO A 182 18.29 6.24 -4.99
N ASP A 183 18.89 6.96 -4.06
CA ASP A 183 20.31 6.86 -3.77
C ASP A 183 20.67 5.61 -2.95
N ALA A 184 21.95 5.39 -2.71
CA ALA A 184 22.45 4.22 -1.98
C ALA A 184 21.92 4.17 -0.54
N GLN A 185 21.73 5.34 0.09
CA GLN A 185 21.22 5.44 1.44
C GLN A 185 19.73 5.11 1.51
N GLU A 186 18.94 5.65 0.58
CA GLU A 186 17.50 5.37 0.49
C GLU A 186 17.24 3.89 0.19
N LEU A 187 18.05 3.26 -0.69
CA LEU A 187 17.99 1.82 -0.91
C LEU A 187 18.35 1.00 0.33
N ALA A 188 19.29 1.47 1.14
CA ALA A 188 19.63 0.83 2.42
C ALA A 188 18.49 0.97 3.42
N ASP A 189 17.80 2.11 3.43
CA ASP A 189 16.65 2.37 4.28
C ASP A 189 15.47 1.46 3.92
N TYR A 190 15.10 1.35 2.65
CA TYR A 190 14.10 0.38 2.19
C TYR A 190 14.46 -1.04 2.57
N TRP A 191 15.72 -1.44 2.36
CA TRP A 191 16.17 -2.78 2.72
C TRP A 191 16.08 -3.06 4.22
N SER A 192 16.36 -2.07 5.07
CA SER A 192 16.23 -2.21 6.52
C SER A 192 14.80 -2.51 6.97
N LEU A 193 13.81 -1.84 6.37
CA LEU A 193 12.38 -2.08 6.61
C LEU A 193 11.96 -3.50 6.18
N VAL A 194 12.45 -3.94 5.03
CA VAL A 194 12.22 -5.30 4.54
C VAL A 194 12.80 -6.34 5.49
N MET A 195 14.00 -6.11 6.00
CA MET A 195 14.71 -7.06 6.88
C MET A 195 14.17 -7.09 8.31
N HIS A 196 13.48 -6.04 8.74
CA HIS A 196 12.89 -5.99 10.07
C HIS A 196 11.97 -7.22 10.31
N ASN A 197 12.06 -7.85 11.49
CA ASN A 197 11.30 -9.04 11.84
C ASN A 197 11.38 -10.17 10.77
N ASN A 198 12.55 -10.37 10.15
CA ASN A 198 12.75 -11.39 9.12
C ASN A 198 11.85 -11.25 7.87
N GLY A 199 11.35 -10.06 7.55
CA GLY A 199 10.35 -9.87 6.50
C GLY A 199 10.79 -10.32 5.10
N LYS A 200 12.08 -10.41 4.84
CA LYS A 200 12.58 -10.97 3.58
C LYS A 200 11.96 -12.34 3.27
N HIS A 201 11.73 -13.19 4.27
CA HIS A 201 11.28 -14.57 4.05
C HIS A 201 9.85 -14.71 3.53
N ILE A 202 9.04 -13.65 3.56
CA ILE A 202 7.62 -13.70 3.21
C ILE A 202 7.26 -13.04 1.88
N PHE A 203 8.21 -12.51 1.11
CA PHE A 203 7.91 -11.84 -0.15
C PHE A 203 7.13 -12.69 -1.14
N HIS A 204 7.44 -13.99 -1.22
CA HIS A 204 6.70 -14.92 -2.07
C HIS A 204 5.25 -15.15 -1.59
N ASN A 205 4.95 -14.89 -0.32
CA ASN A 205 3.58 -14.91 0.22
C ASN A 205 2.88 -13.57 -0.05
N LEU A 206 3.57 -12.45 0.17
CA LEU A 206 3.00 -11.12 -0.05
C LEU A 206 2.65 -10.89 -1.52
N ILE A 207 3.45 -11.36 -2.47
CA ILE A 207 3.21 -11.14 -3.91
C ILE A 207 1.92 -11.82 -4.43
N THR A 208 1.31 -12.70 -3.64
CA THR A 208 0.07 -13.41 -4.02
C THR A 208 -1.12 -12.48 -4.21
N TYR A 209 -1.07 -11.24 -3.72
CA TYR A 209 -2.09 -10.21 -3.99
C TYR A 209 -2.39 -10.01 -5.49
N MET A 210 -1.45 -10.34 -6.36
CA MET A 210 -1.67 -10.31 -7.80
C MET A 210 -2.71 -11.35 -8.26
N ARG A 211 -2.93 -12.43 -7.49
CA ARG A 211 -4.00 -13.41 -7.72
C ARG A 211 -5.33 -12.83 -7.25
N ASP A 212 -5.34 -12.19 -6.06
CA ASP A 212 -6.53 -11.52 -5.53
C ASP A 212 -7.05 -10.46 -6.50
N ARG A 213 -6.14 -9.65 -7.10
CA ARG A 213 -6.50 -8.66 -8.12
C ARG A 213 -7.25 -9.29 -9.30
N ARG A 214 -6.82 -10.45 -9.78
CA ARG A 214 -7.50 -11.15 -10.89
C ARG A 214 -8.85 -11.72 -10.45
N GLN A 215 -8.88 -12.34 -9.28
CA GLN A 215 -10.07 -12.98 -8.73
C GLN A 215 -11.18 -11.98 -8.43
N HIS A 216 -10.84 -10.81 -7.89
CA HIS A 216 -11.79 -9.80 -7.42
C HIS A 216 -11.87 -8.57 -8.33
N ARG A 217 -11.36 -8.68 -9.58
CA ARG A 217 -11.32 -7.57 -10.54
C ARG A 217 -12.65 -6.83 -10.68
N GLU A 218 -13.72 -7.58 -10.94
CA GLU A 218 -15.04 -6.97 -11.18
C GLU A 218 -15.54 -6.18 -9.97
N ARG A 219 -15.40 -6.74 -8.77
CA ARG A 219 -15.75 -6.10 -7.52
C ARG A 219 -14.98 -4.79 -7.31
N TRP A 220 -13.68 -4.82 -7.54
CA TRP A 220 -12.82 -3.68 -7.25
C TRP A 220 -12.90 -2.58 -8.31
N VAL A 221 -13.11 -2.94 -9.57
CA VAL A 221 -13.39 -1.95 -10.63
C VAL A 221 -14.78 -1.33 -10.47
N ALA A 222 -15.78 -2.14 -10.12
CA ALA A 222 -17.11 -1.63 -9.78
C ALA A 222 -17.08 -0.67 -8.60
N ALA A 223 -16.24 -0.92 -7.59
CA ALA A 223 -16.10 -0.03 -6.45
C ALA A 223 -15.69 1.39 -6.85
N ILE A 224 -14.77 1.53 -7.81
CA ILE A 224 -14.37 2.85 -8.34
C ILE A 224 -15.53 3.45 -9.16
N ARG A 225 -16.16 2.66 -10.04
CA ARG A 225 -17.26 3.12 -10.92
C ARG A 225 -18.46 3.64 -10.11
N GLU A 226 -18.75 2.99 -9.01
CA GLU A 226 -19.90 3.27 -8.15
C GLU A 226 -19.54 4.12 -6.93
N ALA A 227 -18.36 4.74 -6.95
CA ALA A 227 -17.89 5.56 -5.84
C ALA A 227 -18.88 6.69 -5.54
N LYS A 228 -19.28 6.80 -4.28
CA LYS A 228 -20.19 7.85 -3.78
C LYS A 228 -19.41 9.07 -3.24
N VAL A 229 -18.10 9.04 -3.39
CA VAL A 229 -17.18 10.09 -2.94
C VAL A 229 -16.30 10.54 -4.10
N PRO A 230 -15.74 11.76 -4.07
CA PRO A 230 -14.78 12.19 -5.06
C PRO A 230 -13.59 11.21 -5.17
N VAL A 231 -13.25 10.85 -6.41
CA VAL A 231 -12.11 10.00 -6.74
C VAL A 231 -11.05 10.83 -7.44
N ALA A 232 -9.79 10.67 -7.07
CA ALA A 232 -8.66 11.27 -7.76
C ALA A 232 -7.62 10.18 -8.11
N LEU A 233 -6.89 10.40 -9.21
CA LEU A 233 -5.81 9.55 -9.66
C LEU A 233 -4.57 10.40 -9.95
N ILE A 234 -3.46 10.15 -9.25
CA ILE A 234 -2.17 10.77 -9.53
C ILE A 234 -1.20 9.65 -9.93
N ASN A 235 -0.68 9.71 -11.15
CA ASN A 235 0.10 8.61 -11.70
C ASN A 235 1.33 9.10 -12.46
N GLY A 236 2.49 8.54 -12.14
CA GLY A 236 3.72 8.76 -12.90
C GLY A 236 3.70 8.00 -14.22
N SER A 237 3.69 8.71 -15.34
CA SER A 237 3.60 8.11 -16.68
C SER A 237 4.76 7.18 -17.04
N ALA A 238 5.94 7.40 -16.44
CA ALA A 238 7.15 6.61 -16.66
C ALA A 238 7.23 5.31 -15.86
N ASP A 239 6.26 5.05 -14.96
CA ASP A 239 6.22 3.81 -14.20
C ASP A 239 6.09 2.60 -15.14
N PRO A 240 7.05 1.65 -15.11
CA PRO A 240 7.02 0.49 -16.00
C PRO A 240 5.91 -0.52 -15.66
N VAL A 241 5.41 -0.51 -14.42
CA VAL A 241 4.43 -1.47 -13.89
C VAL A 241 3.01 -0.98 -14.09
N SER A 242 2.72 0.26 -13.69
CA SER A 242 1.38 0.86 -13.64
C SER A 242 1.36 2.29 -14.18
N GLY A 243 2.16 2.60 -15.21
CA GLY A 243 2.30 3.95 -15.77
C GLY A 243 1.17 4.39 -16.70
N ALA A 244 1.52 5.07 -17.77
CA ALA A 244 0.57 5.66 -18.74
C ALA A 244 -0.46 4.66 -19.28
N HIS A 245 -0.11 3.39 -19.43
CA HIS A 245 -1.01 2.32 -19.91
C HIS A 245 -2.13 2.00 -18.90
N MET A 246 -1.89 2.14 -17.61
CA MET A 246 -2.94 2.00 -16.58
C MET A 246 -3.90 3.19 -16.64
N VAL A 247 -3.38 4.41 -16.78
CA VAL A 247 -4.21 5.62 -16.94
C VAL A 247 -5.06 5.56 -18.22
N ALA A 248 -4.50 5.06 -19.34
CA ALA A 248 -5.26 4.84 -20.57
C ALA A 248 -6.46 3.91 -20.29
N ARG A 249 -6.23 2.79 -19.59
CA ARG A 249 -7.30 1.84 -19.24
C ARG A 249 -8.35 2.47 -18.31
N PHE A 250 -7.94 3.30 -17.36
CA PHE A 250 -8.85 4.03 -16.49
C PHE A 250 -9.82 4.89 -17.29
N ARG A 251 -9.32 5.60 -18.31
CA ARG A 251 -10.13 6.42 -19.21
C ARG A 251 -11.04 5.58 -20.11
N GLU A 252 -10.54 4.47 -20.69
CA GLU A 252 -11.33 3.55 -21.51
C GLU A 252 -12.53 2.96 -20.74
N LEU A 253 -12.40 2.77 -19.44
CA LEU A 253 -13.48 2.26 -18.58
C LEU A 253 -14.43 3.37 -18.12
N GLU A 254 -14.20 4.63 -18.53
CA GLU A 254 -15.02 5.79 -18.19
C GLU A 254 -15.28 5.91 -16.68
N LEU A 255 -14.23 5.63 -15.87
CA LEU A 255 -14.34 5.71 -14.42
C LEU A 255 -14.35 7.17 -13.95
N PRO A 256 -15.05 7.48 -12.85
CA PRO A 256 -15.15 8.85 -12.33
C PRO A 256 -13.79 9.35 -11.83
N LEU A 257 -13.51 10.64 -12.07
CA LEU A 257 -12.38 11.42 -11.52
C LEU A 257 -12.92 12.75 -10.97
#